data_53f694c770b66c1e0df66dc8e2d9dae3
#
_entry.id   53f694c770b66c1e0df66dc8e2d9dae3
#
_cell.length_a   1.000
_cell.length_b   1.000
_cell.length_c   1.000
_cell.angle_alpha   90.00
_cell.angle_beta   90.00
_cell.angle_gamma   90.00
#
_symmetry.space_group_name_H-M   'P 1'
#
loop_
_entity.id
_entity.type
_entity.pdbx_description
1 polymer ?
#
loop_
_entity_poly.entity_id
_entity_poly.type
_entity_poly.pdbx_seq_one_letter_code
_entity_poly.pdbx_strand_id
1 'polypeptide(L)'
;MTEDMTRKAVLDFNLSQKPILTEAVMRYQGRYGEDKEAAAILEFINSTDNLFGRDSQTGHITCSAWILDDTLSKVILVRHRTLQSWIQPGGHIEPMETPF
;
A
#
# COMPACT_ATOMS: atom_id res chain seq x y z
N MET A 1 20.02 -12.24 -15.71
CA MET A 1 19.22 -11.01 -15.89
C MET A 1 20.08 -9.80 -15.55
N THR A 2 20.06 -8.80 -16.40
CA THR A 2 20.79 -7.57 -16.16
C THR A 2 20.04 -6.69 -15.16
N GLU A 3 20.75 -5.74 -14.55
CA GLU A 3 20.13 -4.77 -13.63
C GLU A 3 19.02 -3.97 -14.32
N ASP A 4 19.23 -3.56 -15.59
CA ASP A 4 18.24 -2.80 -16.35
C ASP A 4 16.95 -3.61 -16.58
N MET A 5 17.10 -4.91 -16.86
CA MET A 5 15.95 -5.79 -17.04
C MET A 5 15.18 -5.95 -15.74
N THR A 6 15.89 -6.01 -14.60
CA THR A 6 15.26 -6.09 -13.28
C THR A 6 14.49 -4.81 -12.96
N ARG A 7 15.09 -3.64 -13.24
CA ARG A 7 14.42 -2.35 -13.05
C ARG A 7 13.18 -2.23 -13.90
N LYS A 8 13.27 -2.65 -15.18
CA LYS A 8 12.13 -2.62 -16.08
C LYS A 8 11.00 -3.51 -15.57
N ALA A 9 11.32 -4.71 -15.10
CA ALA A 9 10.31 -5.64 -14.57
C ALA A 9 9.60 -5.05 -13.36
N VAL A 10 10.33 -4.42 -12.44
CA VAL A 10 9.73 -3.78 -11.26
C VAL A 10 8.87 -2.60 -11.67
N LEU A 11 9.33 -1.77 -12.60
CA LEU A 11 8.56 -0.63 -13.11
C LEU A 11 7.27 -1.09 -13.78
N ASP A 12 7.36 -2.08 -14.65
CA ASP A 12 6.19 -2.63 -15.33
C ASP A 12 5.19 -3.21 -14.34
N PHE A 13 5.68 -3.88 -13.30
CA PHE A 13 4.81 -4.40 -12.23
C PHE A 13 4.11 -3.26 -11.49
N ASN A 14 4.83 -2.22 -11.10
CA ASN A 14 4.23 -1.05 -10.45
C ASN A 14 3.13 -0.43 -11.33
N LEU A 15 3.42 -0.23 -12.60
CA LEU A 15 2.45 0.33 -13.54
C LEU A 15 1.20 -0.56 -13.67
N SER A 16 1.37 -1.87 -13.62
CA SER A 16 0.25 -2.82 -13.68
C SER A 16 -0.64 -2.75 -12.44
N GLN A 17 -0.11 -2.30 -11.30
CA GLN A 17 -0.85 -2.20 -10.05
C GLN A 17 -1.68 -0.92 -9.94
N LYS A 18 -1.35 0.11 -10.72
CA LYS A 18 -2.07 1.39 -10.65
C LYS A 18 -3.58 1.26 -10.86
N PRO A 19 -4.07 0.60 -11.90
CA PRO A 19 -5.52 0.48 -12.08
C PRO A 19 -6.18 -0.36 -10.99
N ILE A 20 -5.49 -1.36 -10.46
CA ILE A 20 -6.02 -2.21 -9.39
C ILE A 20 -6.20 -1.39 -8.10
N LEU A 21 -5.18 -0.61 -7.73
CA LEU A 21 -5.23 0.26 -6.56
C LEU A 21 -6.25 1.38 -6.73
N THR A 22 -6.29 1.98 -7.91
CA THR A 22 -7.25 3.03 -8.23
C THR A 22 -8.67 2.52 -8.05
N GLU A 23 -8.98 1.33 -8.59
CA GLU A 23 -10.30 0.73 -8.44
C GLU A 23 -10.64 0.47 -6.97
N ALA A 24 -9.68 -0.01 -6.19
CA ALA A 24 -9.90 -0.29 -4.77
C ALA A 24 -10.25 1.00 -4.00
N VAL A 25 -9.54 2.10 -4.26
CA VAL A 25 -9.82 3.38 -3.61
C VAL A 25 -11.16 3.95 -4.06
N MET A 26 -11.47 3.86 -5.35
CA MET A 26 -12.75 4.33 -5.88
C MET A 26 -13.92 3.53 -5.32
N ARG A 27 -13.74 2.24 -5.11
CA ARG A 27 -14.76 1.39 -4.48
C ARG A 27 -15.00 1.81 -3.03
N TYR A 28 -13.94 2.13 -2.31
CA TYR A 28 -14.03 2.68 -0.96
C TYR A 28 -14.82 4.00 -0.95
N GLN A 29 -14.50 4.91 -1.86
CA GLN A 29 -15.21 6.20 -1.98
C GLN A 29 -16.68 5.99 -2.30
N GLY A 30 -17.00 5.01 -3.14
CA GLY A 30 -18.40 4.71 -3.49
C GLY A 30 -19.21 4.22 -2.30
N ARG A 31 -18.56 3.55 -1.35
CA ARG A 31 -19.23 3.00 -0.16
C ARG A 31 -19.29 3.99 1.00
N TYR A 32 -18.23 4.75 1.23
CA TYR A 32 -18.07 5.56 2.43
C TYR A 32 -18.05 7.06 2.14
N GLY A 33 -18.12 7.45 0.88
CA GLY A 33 -18.04 8.85 0.46
C GLY A 33 -16.60 9.27 0.16
N GLU A 34 -16.50 10.39 -0.53
CA GLU A 34 -15.20 10.97 -0.84
C GLU A 34 -14.62 11.66 0.39
N ASP A 35 -13.37 11.38 0.70
CA ASP A 35 -12.63 12.06 1.74
C ASP A 35 -11.27 12.50 1.20
N LYS A 36 -10.61 13.39 1.94
CA LYS A 36 -9.37 13.97 1.45
C LYS A 36 -8.19 12.98 1.51
N GLU A 37 -8.23 11.99 2.38
CA GLU A 37 -7.22 10.95 2.45
C GLU A 37 -7.30 10.05 1.23
N ALA A 38 -8.50 9.62 0.84
CA ALA A 38 -8.71 8.82 -0.36
C ALA A 38 -8.30 9.61 -1.62
N ALA A 39 -8.65 10.89 -1.69
CA ALA A 39 -8.26 11.75 -2.80
C ALA A 39 -6.74 11.89 -2.89
N ALA A 40 -6.06 12.04 -1.77
CA ALA A 40 -4.60 12.14 -1.72
C ALA A 40 -3.93 10.84 -2.19
N ILE A 41 -4.49 9.69 -1.82
CA ILE A 41 -3.98 8.38 -2.29
C ILE A 41 -4.13 8.27 -3.80
N LEU A 42 -5.28 8.64 -4.36
CA LEU A 42 -5.48 8.62 -5.80
C LEU A 42 -4.50 9.53 -6.53
N GLU A 43 -4.29 10.73 -6.01
CA GLU A 43 -3.32 11.66 -6.58
C GLU A 43 -1.91 11.07 -6.57
N PHE A 44 -1.52 10.47 -5.46
CA PHE A 44 -0.21 9.81 -5.35
C PHE A 44 -0.07 8.67 -6.36
N ILE A 45 -1.08 7.80 -6.48
CA ILE A 45 -1.04 6.68 -7.43
C ILE A 45 -0.82 7.20 -8.85
N ASN A 46 -1.47 8.29 -9.23
CA ASN A 46 -1.39 8.84 -10.57
C ASN A 46 -0.12 9.66 -10.82
N SER A 47 0.57 10.08 -9.77
CA SER A 47 1.74 10.97 -9.89
C SER A 47 3.08 10.25 -9.91
N THR A 48 3.13 8.96 -9.62
CA THR A 48 4.39 8.24 -9.49
C THR A 48 4.37 6.92 -10.24
N ASP A 49 5.53 6.48 -10.69
CA ASP A 49 5.75 5.14 -11.23
C ASP A 49 6.43 4.22 -10.21
N ASN A 50 6.77 4.76 -9.02
CA ASN A 50 7.40 4.03 -7.94
C ASN A 50 6.45 3.98 -6.74
N LEU A 51 5.43 3.11 -6.82
CA LEU A 51 4.37 3.03 -5.81
C LEU A 51 4.85 2.49 -4.47
N PHE A 52 5.76 1.53 -4.48
CA PHE A 52 6.09 0.71 -3.31
C PHE A 52 7.52 0.90 -2.82
N GLY A 53 8.36 1.61 -3.55
CA GLY A 53 9.77 1.74 -3.23
C GLY A 53 10.03 2.65 -2.04
N ARG A 54 10.82 2.16 -1.08
CA ARG A 54 11.23 2.94 0.09
C ARG A 54 12.16 4.09 -0.27
N ASP A 55 12.76 4.05 -1.45
CA ASP A 55 13.63 5.08 -1.96
C ASP A 55 12.88 6.28 -2.56
N SER A 56 11.55 6.19 -2.69
CA SER A 56 10.74 7.29 -3.19
C SER A 56 10.72 8.44 -2.19
N GLN A 57 11.07 9.63 -2.64
CA GLN A 57 11.10 10.81 -1.79
C GLN A 57 9.71 11.38 -1.51
N THR A 58 8.73 11.06 -2.35
CA THR A 58 7.36 11.55 -2.19
C THR A 58 6.49 10.63 -1.34
N GLY A 59 6.97 9.42 -1.06
CA GLY A 59 6.23 8.44 -0.29
C GLY A 59 6.16 7.08 -0.98
N HIS A 60 5.56 6.13 -0.30
CA HIS A 60 5.33 4.80 -0.86
C HIS A 60 4.15 4.14 -0.17
N ILE A 61 3.53 3.20 -0.87
CA ILE A 61 2.39 2.45 -0.34
C ILE A 61 2.92 1.29 0.49
N THR A 62 2.33 1.11 1.66
CA THR A 62 2.59 -0.02 2.54
C THR A 62 1.30 -0.79 2.75
N CYS A 63 1.40 -1.98 3.33
CA CYS A 63 0.24 -2.79 3.67
C CYS A 63 0.20 -3.07 5.15
N SER A 64 -1.00 -3.11 5.70
CA SER A 64 -1.25 -3.57 7.06
C SER A 64 -2.55 -4.38 7.07
N ALA A 65 -2.76 -5.12 8.14
CA ALA A 65 -3.92 -6.00 8.25
C ALA A 65 -4.63 -5.81 9.58
N TRP A 66 -5.95 -5.83 9.53
CA TRP A 66 -6.78 -6.03 10.72
C TRP A 66 -6.95 -7.53 10.93
N ILE A 67 -6.27 -8.07 11.94
CA ILE A 67 -6.36 -9.49 12.27
C ILE A 67 -7.27 -9.61 13.47
N LEU A 68 -8.39 -10.30 13.28
CA LEU A 68 -9.45 -10.42 14.26
C LEU A 68 -9.55 -11.87 14.75
N ASP A 69 -10.03 -12.05 15.98
CA ASP A 69 -10.38 -13.38 16.47
C ASP A 69 -11.70 -13.86 15.86
N ASP A 70 -12.06 -15.13 16.12
CA ASP A 70 -13.25 -15.74 15.52
C ASP A 70 -14.54 -15.03 15.90
N THR A 71 -14.58 -14.38 17.07
CA THR A 71 -15.77 -13.67 17.55
C THR A 71 -15.82 -12.21 17.11
N LEU A 72 -14.79 -11.75 16.39
CA LEU A 72 -14.66 -10.37 15.93
C LEU A 72 -14.64 -9.35 17.08
N SER A 73 -14.22 -9.78 18.27
CA SER A 73 -14.20 -8.94 19.46
C SER A 73 -12.81 -8.45 19.86
N LYS A 74 -11.75 -9.02 19.28
CA LYS A 74 -10.37 -8.67 19.60
C LYS A 74 -9.57 -8.51 18.33
N VAL A 75 -8.58 -7.61 18.35
CA VAL A 75 -7.65 -7.42 17.25
C VAL A 75 -6.23 -7.69 17.73
N ILE A 76 -5.36 -8.11 16.81
CA ILE A 76 -3.93 -8.25 17.09
C ILE A 76 -3.25 -6.94 16.70
N LEU A 77 -2.51 -6.39 17.64
CA LEU A 77 -1.66 -5.23 17.41
C LEU A 77 -0.23 -5.57 17.80
N VAL A 78 0.73 -4.91 17.15
CA VAL A 78 2.15 -5.08 17.42
C VAL A 78 2.66 -3.85 18.13
N ARG A 79 3.44 -4.03 19.17
CA ARG A 79 4.13 -2.91 19.82
C ARG A 79 5.36 -2.56 18.99
N HIS A 80 5.28 -1.46 18.27
CA HIS A 80 6.39 -1.02 17.42
C HIS A 80 7.49 -0.40 18.26
N ARG A 81 8.71 -0.96 18.17
CA ARG A 81 9.82 -0.56 19.01
C ARG A 81 10.21 0.90 18.80
N THR A 82 10.36 1.31 17.55
CA THR A 82 10.82 2.66 17.21
C THR A 82 9.74 3.70 17.45
N LEU A 83 8.50 3.43 17.03
CA LEU A 83 7.39 4.36 17.18
C LEU A 83 6.82 4.37 18.60
N GLN A 84 7.14 3.37 19.41
CA GLN A 84 6.61 3.20 20.76
C GLN A 84 5.08 3.26 20.81
N SER A 85 4.45 2.68 19.79
CA SER A 85 2.99 2.67 19.63
C SER A 85 2.52 1.28 19.26
N TRP A 86 1.26 1.01 19.57
CA TRP A 86 0.58 -0.21 19.13
C TRP A 86 0.02 0.04 17.74
N ILE A 87 0.44 -0.78 16.78
CA ILE A 87 0.04 -0.62 15.38
C ILE A 87 -0.41 -1.95 14.79
N GLN A 88 -1.12 -1.87 13.69
CA GLN A 88 -1.49 -3.05 12.91
C GLN A 88 -0.24 -3.76 12.39
N PRO A 89 -0.23 -5.11 12.33
CA PRO A 89 0.83 -5.83 11.63
C PRO A 89 0.89 -5.41 10.16
N GLY A 90 2.07 -5.15 9.67
CA GLY A 90 2.23 -4.72 8.29
C GLY A 90 3.64 -4.20 8.04
N GLY A 91 3.84 -3.65 6.87
CA GLY A 91 5.14 -3.12 6.47
C GLY A 91 5.19 -2.76 5.00
N HIS A 92 6.40 -2.70 4.50
CA HIS A 92 6.67 -2.38 3.12
C HIS A 92 6.21 -3.50 2.19
N ILE A 93 5.88 -3.12 0.97
CA ILE A 93 5.58 -4.08 -0.10
C ILE A 93 6.89 -4.33 -0.84
N GLU A 94 7.30 -5.59 -0.89
CA GLU A 94 8.53 -5.98 -1.59
C GLU A 94 8.33 -5.89 -3.11
N PRO A 95 9.43 -5.71 -3.88
CA PRO A 95 9.33 -5.69 -5.33
C PRO A 95 8.62 -6.95 -5.86
N MET A 96 7.69 -6.74 -6.78
CA MET A 96 6.88 -7.80 -7.40
C MET A 96 5.86 -8.46 -6.50
N GLU A 97 5.65 -7.94 -5.27
CA GLU A 97 4.61 -8.40 -4.35
C GLU A 97 3.35 -7.57 -4.55
N THR A 98 2.20 -8.22 -4.53
CA THR A 98 0.91 -7.51 -4.65
C THR A 98 0.43 -7.06 -3.27
N PRO A 99 -0.30 -5.92 -3.18
CA PRO A 99 -0.93 -5.47 -1.94
C PRO A 99 -2.07 -6.36 -1.45
N PHE A 100 -2.60 -7.20 -2.33
CA PHE A 100 -3.80 -8.02 -2.03
C PHE A 100 -3.56 -9.49 -2.06
#